data_548469355150ea85d0b481b8a8b4fe4f
#
_entry.id   548469355150ea85d0b481b8a8b4fe4f
#
_cell.length_a   1.000
_cell.length_b   1.000
_cell.length_c   1.000
_cell.angle_alpha   90.00
_cell.angle_beta   90.00
_cell.angle_gamma   90.00
#
_symmetry.space_group_name_H-M   'P 1'
#
loop_
_entity.id
_entity.type
_entity.pdbx_description
1 polymer ?
#
loop_
_entity_poly.entity_id
_entity_poly.type
_entity_poly.pdbx_seq_one_letter_code
_entity_poly.pdbx_strand_id
1 'polypeptide(L)'
;MTRPTGTRRGPAPTILLVLLVLTGCATGPSLEDRGSVTAPPGDSRRLTVGSAGFTESDLLAQMYALLLSDAGYETSLITVANRELYEPALESGQIDVVPEYAATFADWLNAKSRGADAPSVGSPDLDTTMRALRGLAAPRGLTVLDPGRAVDQNAFAVSGTYARRHGLKTLGDLGESGLKVRLAAGDECVERPYCAPGLRERYGIDITAVDPKGVGTTQAKRAVQNGEDQLVLTTTTDATLDAFGLVLLADDKKLQNADYIVPVVNRARAGGKGVAKALDKLNAVLTTADLADLNQQVDSWRRLPEDVARSYLRDKGLLKG
;
A
#
# COMPACT_ATOMS: atom_id res chain seq x y z
N MET A 1 23.75 -30.17 -72.40
CA MET A 1 23.51 -31.57 -72.76
C MET A 1 23.05 -32.36 -71.55
N THR A 2 21.84 -32.87 -71.68
CA THR A 2 21.25 -34.16 -71.13
C THR A 2 21.22 -34.42 -69.66
N ARG A 3 20.03 -34.39 -69.18
CA ARG A 3 19.17 -35.24 -68.32
C ARG A 3 19.71 -36.69 -68.02
N PRO A 4 19.04 -37.48 -67.16
CA PRO A 4 18.10 -37.24 -66.02
C PRO A 4 18.19 -38.34 -64.91
N THR A 5 17.27 -38.26 -63.93
CA THR A 5 16.47 -39.28 -63.24
C THR A 5 17.06 -40.06 -62.05
N GLY A 6 16.16 -40.13 -61.04
CA GLY A 6 16.20 -41.20 -60.07
C GLY A 6 15.43 -40.94 -58.76
N THR A 7 14.10 -40.91 -58.82
CA THR A 7 13.24 -40.99 -57.66
C THR A 7 13.31 -42.33 -57.00
N ARG A 8 13.60 -42.38 -55.67
CA ARG A 8 13.23 -43.52 -54.83
C ARG A 8 12.49 -43.02 -53.57
N ARG A 9 11.24 -43.33 -53.54
CA ARG A 9 10.38 -43.20 -52.35
C ARG A 9 10.76 -44.35 -51.39
N GLY A 10 11.12 -44.03 -50.15
CA GLY A 10 11.17 -44.94 -49.00
C GLY A 10 10.04 -44.60 -47.99
N PRO A 11 9.55 -45.56 -47.22
CA PRO A 11 8.36 -45.39 -46.43
C PRO A 11 8.62 -44.51 -45.19
N ALA A 12 7.64 -43.67 -44.85
CA ALA A 12 7.64 -42.82 -43.66
C ALA A 12 7.44 -43.66 -42.38
N PRO A 13 8.20 -43.40 -41.31
CA PRO A 13 7.90 -43.99 -40.02
C PRO A 13 6.75 -43.16 -39.36
N THR A 14 5.71 -43.86 -38.99
CA THR A 14 4.61 -43.38 -38.17
C THR A 14 5.14 -43.12 -36.77
N ILE A 15 5.35 -41.85 -36.41
CA ILE A 15 5.67 -41.45 -35.04
C ILE A 15 4.37 -41.36 -34.25
N LEU A 16 4.21 -42.31 -33.34
CA LEU A 16 3.12 -42.31 -32.34
C LEU A 16 3.43 -41.26 -31.28
N LEU A 17 2.73 -40.11 -31.37
CA LEU A 17 2.85 -39.04 -30.39
C LEU A 17 2.06 -39.42 -29.14
N VAL A 18 2.76 -39.88 -28.11
CA VAL A 18 2.18 -40.11 -26.77
C VAL A 18 2.04 -38.74 -26.10
N LEU A 19 0.82 -38.21 -26.05
CA LEU A 19 0.49 -37.05 -25.25
C LEU A 19 0.50 -37.43 -23.78
N LEU A 20 1.59 -37.11 -23.07
CA LEU A 20 1.59 -37.11 -21.61
C LEU A 20 0.79 -35.89 -21.13
N VAL A 21 -0.43 -36.11 -20.68
CA VAL A 21 -1.21 -35.09 -19.95
C VAL A 21 -0.64 -35.00 -18.54
N LEU A 22 0.22 -34.03 -18.29
CA LEU A 22 0.62 -33.60 -16.95
C LEU A 22 -0.52 -32.80 -16.35
N THR A 23 -1.42 -33.45 -15.62
CA THR A 23 -2.35 -32.77 -14.71
C THR A 23 -1.59 -32.28 -13.49
N GLY A 24 -1.00 -31.10 -13.58
CA GLY A 24 -0.48 -30.37 -12.44
C GLY A 24 -1.64 -29.62 -11.77
N CYS A 25 -2.13 -30.11 -10.65
CA CYS A 25 -3.04 -29.36 -9.78
C CYS A 25 -2.24 -28.25 -9.09
N ALA A 26 -2.25 -27.04 -9.68
CA ALA A 26 -1.94 -25.81 -8.97
C ALA A 26 -3.31 -25.20 -8.58
N THR A 27 -3.84 -25.60 -7.42
CA THR A 27 -5.08 -25.04 -6.87
C THR A 27 -4.74 -23.87 -5.94
N GLY A 28 -4.36 -22.73 -6.54
CA GLY A 28 -4.47 -21.43 -5.88
C GLY A 28 -5.70 -20.71 -6.43
N PRO A 29 -6.45 -19.95 -5.64
CA PRO A 29 -7.57 -19.17 -6.16
C PRO A 29 -7.02 -18.06 -7.08
N SER A 30 -7.25 -18.19 -8.38
CA SER A 30 -6.97 -17.14 -9.36
C SER A 30 -8.21 -16.28 -9.55
N LEU A 31 -8.03 -15.02 -9.94
CA LEU A 31 -9.14 -14.11 -10.27
C LEU A 31 -10.00 -14.63 -11.43
N GLU A 32 -9.48 -15.57 -12.23
CA GLU A 32 -10.16 -16.14 -13.40
C GLU A 32 -11.18 -17.24 -13.03
N ASP A 33 -11.04 -17.88 -11.85
CA ASP A 33 -11.87 -19.06 -11.47
C ASP A 33 -13.24 -18.71 -10.87
N ARG A 34 -13.54 -17.42 -10.68
CA ARG A 34 -14.84 -17.01 -10.16
C ARG A 34 -15.77 -16.56 -11.26
N GLY A 35 -16.43 -17.52 -11.91
CA GLY A 35 -17.65 -17.26 -12.68
C GLY A 35 -18.63 -16.46 -11.84
N SER A 36 -19.45 -15.61 -12.46
CA SER A 36 -20.45 -14.74 -11.84
C SER A 36 -21.34 -15.50 -10.86
N VAL A 37 -20.89 -15.64 -9.62
CA VAL A 37 -21.69 -16.18 -8.52
C VAL A 37 -22.48 -15.01 -7.97
N THR A 38 -23.77 -14.98 -8.27
CA THR A 38 -24.74 -14.10 -7.61
C THR A 38 -24.85 -14.58 -6.16
N ALA A 39 -23.99 -14.06 -5.29
CA ALA A 39 -24.06 -14.33 -3.86
C ALA A 39 -25.26 -13.56 -3.26
N PRO A 40 -25.92 -14.13 -2.23
CA PRO A 40 -26.96 -13.40 -1.52
C PRO A 40 -26.39 -12.12 -0.92
N PRO A 41 -27.17 -11.03 -0.87
CA PRO A 41 -26.68 -9.75 -0.37
C PRO A 41 -26.23 -9.85 1.09
N GLY A 42 -24.96 -9.49 1.36
CA GLY A 42 -24.53 -8.98 2.66
C GLY A 42 -23.78 -9.89 3.61
N ASP A 43 -23.70 -11.22 3.41
CA ASP A 43 -22.94 -12.07 4.35
C ASP A 43 -22.40 -13.35 3.70
N SER A 44 -21.43 -13.21 2.84
CA SER A 44 -20.67 -14.37 2.38
C SER A 44 -19.83 -14.91 3.53
N ARG A 45 -20.00 -16.17 3.92
CA ARG A 45 -19.11 -16.83 4.88
C ARG A 45 -17.68 -17.00 4.36
N ARG A 46 -17.50 -16.91 3.04
CA ARG A 46 -16.18 -16.97 2.37
C ARG A 46 -15.80 -15.59 1.88
N LEU A 47 -14.68 -15.09 2.37
CA LEU A 47 -14.16 -13.76 2.04
C LEU A 47 -12.75 -13.86 1.47
N THR A 48 -12.53 -13.19 0.36
CA THR A 48 -11.19 -13.00 -0.22
C THR A 48 -10.67 -11.64 0.20
N VAL A 49 -9.52 -11.64 0.89
CA VAL A 49 -8.80 -10.42 1.27
C VAL A 49 -7.70 -10.18 0.25
N GLY A 50 -7.70 -9.01 -0.36
CA GLY A 50 -6.68 -8.59 -1.33
C GLY A 50 -5.56 -7.80 -0.69
N SER A 51 -4.36 -7.88 -1.29
CA SER A 51 -3.22 -7.01 -1.00
C SER A 51 -2.63 -6.44 -2.29
N ALA A 52 -1.88 -5.35 -2.18
CA ALA A 52 -1.23 -4.66 -3.30
C ALA A 52 0.23 -5.11 -3.55
N GLY A 53 0.66 -6.23 -2.94
CA GLY A 53 1.97 -6.85 -3.21
C GLY A 53 3.19 -6.12 -2.67
N PHE A 54 3.03 -5.18 -1.74
CA PHE A 54 4.12 -4.61 -0.95
C PHE A 54 3.94 -4.95 0.53
N THR A 55 5.03 -4.95 1.29
CA THR A 55 5.10 -5.48 2.66
C THR A 55 3.96 -5.03 3.55
N GLU A 56 3.69 -3.73 3.63
CA GLU A 56 2.67 -3.18 4.51
C GLU A 56 1.26 -3.64 4.12
N SER A 57 0.95 -3.64 2.82
CA SER A 57 -0.33 -4.13 2.33
C SER A 57 -0.51 -5.62 2.60
N ASP A 58 0.54 -6.42 2.44
CA ASP A 58 0.52 -7.85 2.77
C ASP A 58 0.31 -8.08 4.26
N LEU A 59 1.00 -7.34 5.13
CA LEU A 59 0.81 -7.39 6.59
C LEU A 59 -0.61 -7.06 7.00
N LEU A 60 -1.16 -5.96 6.49
CA LEU A 60 -2.53 -5.53 6.78
C LEU A 60 -3.55 -6.54 6.28
N ALA A 61 -3.36 -7.09 5.07
CA ALA A 61 -4.24 -8.12 4.51
C ALA A 61 -4.19 -9.41 5.35
N GLN A 62 -3.02 -9.83 5.82
CA GLN A 62 -2.88 -10.96 6.76
C GLN A 62 -3.63 -10.69 8.07
N MET A 63 -3.49 -9.49 8.65
CA MET A 63 -4.23 -9.13 9.87
C MET A 63 -5.74 -9.16 9.66
N TYR A 64 -6.22 -8.63 8.53
CA TYR A 64 -7.65 -8.67 8.20
C TYR A 64 -8.15 -10.10 8.04
N ALA A 65 -7.43 -10.94 7.30
CA ALA A 65 -7.79 -12.35 7.12
C ALA A 65 -7.85 -13.11 8.45
N LEU A 66 -6.86 -12.90 9.35
CA LEU A 66 -6.82 -13.54 10.67
C LEU A 66 -7.98 -13.09 11.56
N LEU A 67 -8.31 -11.80 11.58
CA LEU A 67 -9.42 -11.25 12.38
C LEU A 67 -10.79 -11.72 11.87
N LEU A 68 -10.94 -11.78 10.55
CA LEU A 68 -12.16 -12.31 9.93
C LEU A 68 -12.31 -13.81 10.18
N SER A 69 -11.20 -14.57 10.11
CA SER A 69 -11.19 -15.99 10.46
C SER A 69 -11.56 -16.23 11.93
N ASP A 70 -11.02 -15.43 12.87
CA ASP A 70 -11.39 -15.47 14.30
C ASP A 70 -12.86 -15.12 14.55
N ALA A 71 -13.44 -14.29 13.66
CA ALA A 71 -14.85 -13.96 13.68
C ALA A 71 -15.78 -15.02 13.03
N GLY A 72 -15.20 -16.11 12.50
CA GLY A 72 -15.94 -17.25 11.93
C GLY A 72 -16.15 -17.22 10.42
N TYR A 73 -15.44 -16.35 9.70
CA TYR A 73 -15.41 -16.35 8.24
C TYR A 73 -14.33 -17.31 7.72
N GLU A 74 -14.59 -17.94 6.57
CA GLU A 74 -13.58 -18.67 5.82
C GLU A 74 -12.84 -17.67 4.91
N THR A 75 -11.55 -17.44 5.18
CA THR A 75 -10.77 -16.41 4.48
C THR A 75 -9.77 -16.99 3.51
N SER A 76 -9.58 -16.31 2.39
CA SER A 76 -8.48 -16.52 1.44
C SER A 76 -7.77 -15.21 1.15
N LEU A 77 -6.47 -15.29 0.85
CA LEU A 77 -5.65 -14.13 0.49
C LEU A 77 -5.31 -14.17 -0.99
N ILE A 78 -5.29 -13.01 -1.61
CA ILE A 78 -4.79 -12.83 -2.96
C ILE A 78 -3.94 -11.57 -3.03
N THR A 79 -2.73 -11.71 -3.57
CA THR A 79 -1.85 -10.58 -3.84
C THR A 79 -1.99 -10.16 -5.29
N VAL A 80 -2.26 -8.87 -5.51
CA VAL A 80 -2.42 -8.25 -6.83
C VAL A 80 -1.46 -7.09 -6.93
N ALA A 81 -0.73 -6.98 -8.03
CA ALA A 81 0.43 -6.12 -8.13
C ALA A 81 0.18 -4.61 -7.92
N ASN A 82 -1.04 -4.12 -8.19
CA ASN A 82 -1.34 -2.69 -8.08
C ASN A 82 -2.85 -2.44 -7.98
N ARG A 83 -3.20 -1.18 -7.65
CA ARG A 83 -4.59 -0.72 -7.47
C ARG A 83 -5.41 -0.81 -8.74
N GLU A 84 -4.80 -0.56 -9.88
CA GLU A 84 -5.43 -0.64 -11.20
C GLU A 84 -6.05 -2.02 -11.47
N LEU A 85 -5.45 -3.06 -10.91
CA LEU A 85 -5.89 -4.44 -11.07
C LEU A 85 -6.85 -4.89 -9.96
N TYR A 86 -6.57 -4.58 -8.69
CA TYR A 86 -7.43 -5.09 -7.61
C TYR A 86 -8.70 -4.27 -7.40
N GLU A 87 -8.73 -2.99 -7.72
CA GLU A 87 -9.92 -2.17 -7.47
C GLU A 87 -11.13 -2.62 -8.32
N PRO A 88 -10.99 -2.93 -9.64
CA PRO A 88 -12.08 -3.53 -10.40
C PRO A 88 -12.52 -4.91 -9.86
N ALA A 89 -11.57 -5.70 -9.33
CA ALA A 89 -11.88 -6.98 -8.72
C ALA A 89 -12.64 -6.81 -7.38
N LEU A 90 -12.37 -5.73 -6.64
CA LEU A 90 -13.11 -5.36 -5.44
C LEU A 90 -14.52 -4.87 -5.79
N GLU A 91 -14.68 -4.03 -6.82
CA GLU A 91 -16.02 -3.60 -7.31
C GLU A 91 -16.88 -4.79 -7.73
N SER A 92 -16.29 -5.76 -8.45
CA SER A 92 -17.02 -6.94 -8.94
C SER A 92 -17.25 -8.02 -7.87
N GLY A 93 -16.63 -7.94 -6.70
CA GLY A 93 -16.71 -8.95 -5.64
C GLY A 93 -15.87 -10.20 -5.90
N GLN A 94 -14.88 -10.13 -6.76
CA GLN A 94 -13.81 -11.13 -6.88
C GLN A 94 -12.85 -11.03 -5.68
N ILE A 95 -12.64 -9.80 -5.19
CA ILE A 95 -12.04 -9.50 -3.90
C ILE A 95 -13.14 -8.91 -3.02
N ASP A 96 -13.15 -9.27 -1.75
CA ASP A 96 -14.20 -8.86 -0.82
C ASP A 96 -13.77 -7.74 0.13
N VAL A 97 -12.49 -7.73 0.51
CA VAL A 97 -11.90 -6.80 1.48
C VAL A 97 -10.49 -6.42 1.05
N VAL A 98 -10.12 -5.16 1.14
CA VAL A 98 -8.73 -4.67 0.97
C VAL A 98 -8.38 -3.65 2.04
N PRO A 99 -7.12 -3.63 2.54
CA PRO A 99 -6.58 -2.47 3.24
C PRO A 99 -6.27 -1.37 2.22
N GLU A 100 -6.70 -0.16 2.49
CA GLU A 100 -6.50 1.01 1.65
C GLU A 100 -6.05 2.23 2.47
N TYR A 101 -5.67 3.28 1.75
CA TYR A 101 -5.20 4.54 2.29
C TYR A 101 -6.20 5.64 1.92
N ALA A 102 -6.73 6.33 2.91
CA ALA A 102 -7.93 7.15 2.75
C ALA A 102 -7.81 8.24 1.68
N ALA A 103 -6.74 9.03 1.71
CA ALA A 103 -6.55 10.14 0.78
C ALA A 103 -6.16 9.64 -0.61
N THR A 104 -5.20 8.72 -0.68
CA THR A 104 -4.72 8.15 -1.94
C THR A 104 -5.83 7.41 -2.68
N PHE A 105 -6.67 6.65 -1.97
CA PHE A 105 -7.78 5.96 -2.59
C PHE A 105 -8.91 6.90 -3.02
N ALA A 106 -9.17 7.98 -2.25
CA ALA A 106 -10.10 9.02 -2.66
C ALA A 106 -9.68 9.69 -3.98
N ASP A 107 -8.40 10.04 -4.09
CA ASP A 107 -7.85 10.65 -5.31
C ASP A 107 -7.90 9.69 -6.49
N TRP A 108 -7.61 8.40 -6.27
CA TRP A 108 -7.74 7.36 -7.28
C TRP A 108 -9.17 7.27 -7.84
N LEU A 109 -10.16 7.13 -6.97
CA LEU A 109 -11.57 7.04 -7.37
C LEU A 109 -12.06 8.33 -8.03
N ASN A 110 -11.55 9.49 -7.61
CA ASN A 110 -11.86 10.77 -8.22
C ASN A 110 -11.30 10.87 -9.65
N ALA A 111 -10.03 10.49 -9.84
CA ALA A 111 -9.40 10.45 -11.16
C ALA A 111 -10.11 9.46 -12.10
N LYS A 112 -10.49 8.28 -11.60
CA LYS A 112 -11.26 7.29 -12.36
C LYS A 112 -12.64 7.82 -12.80
N SER A 113 -13.25 8.71 -12.01
CA SER A 113 -14.58 9.27 -12.28
C SER A 113 -14.55 10.51 -13.17
N ARG A 114 -13.50 11.34 -13.07
CA ARG A 114 -13.43 12.70 -13.65
C ARG A 114 -12.26 12.90 -14.61
N GLY A 115 -11.40 11.91 -14.77
CA GLY A 115 -10.18 11.99 -15.57
C GLY A 115 -8.92 12.16 -14.72
N ALA A 116 -7.76 11.81 -15.31
CA ALA A 116 -6.48 11.82 -14.61
C ALA A 116 -6.07 13.20 -14.06
N ASP A 117 -6.50 14.28 -14.72
CA ASP A 117 -6.19 15.65 -14.32
C ASP A 117 -7.18 16.21 -13.27
N ALA A 118 -8.07 15.39 -12.70
CA ALA A 118 -9.01 15.82 -11.67
C ALA A 118 -8.24 16.33 -10.44
N PRO A 119 -8.63 17.48 -9.86
CA PRO A 119 -7.98 17.96 -8.64
C PRO A 119 -8.06 16.92 -7.52
N SER A 120 -7.01 16.87 -6.68
CA SER A 120 -7.02 16.04 -5.47
C SER A 120 -8.22 16.36 -4.59
N VAL A 121 -8.86 15.34 -4.06
CA VAL A 121 -9.94 15.42 -3.06
C VAL A 121 -9.48 14.95 -1.68
N GLY A 122 -8.28 14.38 -1.62
CA GLY A 122 -7.57 14.15 -0.38
C GLY A 122 -7.27 15.45 0.33
N SER A 123 -7.32 15.45 1.65
CA SER A 123 -7.16 16.63 2.51
C SER A 123 -6.35 16.28 3.76
N PRO A 124 -5.62 17.23 4.37
CA PRO A 124 -5.04 17.04 5.69
C PRO A 124 -6.08 16.83 6.80
N ASP A 125 -7.34 17.17 6.54
CA ASP A 125 -8.48 16.92 7.43
C ASP A 125 -9.10 15.55 7.12
N LEU A 126 -9.05 14.65 8.10
CA LEU A 126 -9.54 13.27 7.94
C LEU A 126 -11.03 13.21 7.60
N ASP A 127 -11.85 14.02 8.26
CA ASP A 127 -13.30 13.99 8.03
C ASP A 127 -13.66 14.44 6.62
N THR A 128 -12.94 15.42 6.09
CA THR A 128 -13.08 15.88 4.71
C THR A 128 -12.67 14.77 3.73
N THR A 129 -11.53 14.13 3.94
CA THR A 129 -11.05 13.01 3.14
C THR A 129 -12.04 11.84 3.17
N MET A 130 -12.51 11.44 4.36
CA MET A 130 -13.44 10.32 4.50
C MET A 130 -14.81 10.60 3.88
N ARG A 131 -15.33 11.84 3.95
CA ARG A 131 -16.56 12.21 3.24
C ARG A 131 -16.40 12.08 1.72
N ALA A 132 -15.31 12.59 1.17
CA ALA A 132 -15.01 12.47 -0.26
C ALA A 132 -14.88 11.00 -0.68
N LEU A 133 -14.07 10.23 0.04
CA LEU A 133 -13.83 8.82 -0.23
C LEU A 133 -15.14 8.00 -0.21
N ARG A 134 -15.93 8.14 0.86
CA ARG A 134 -17.22 7.42 0.98
C ARG A 134 -18.19 7.81 -0.13
N GLY A 135 -18.22 9.09 -0.51
CA GLY A 135 -19.05 9.58 -1.61
C GLY A 135 -18.67 8.98 -2.98
N LEU A 136 -17.37 8.79 -3.22
CA LEU A 136 -16.84 8.20 -4.46
C LEU A 136 -16.96 6.67 -4.50
N ALA A 137 -16.83 6.01 -3.35
CA ALA A 137 -16.89 4.56 -3.22
C ALA A 137 -18.33 4.02 -3.28
N ALA A 138 -19.30 4.76 -2.70
CA ALA A 138 -20.68 4.29 -2.58
C ALA A 138 -21.36 3.94 -3.91
N PRO A 139 -21.27 4.74 -5.00
CA PRO A 139 -21.85 4.40 -6.30
C PRO A 139 -21.22 3.17 -6.95
N ARG A 140 -20.00 2.79 -6.54
CA ARG A 140 -19.23 1.66 -7.06
C ARG A 140 -19.51 0.34 -6.33
N GLY A 141 -20.52 0.34 -5.44
CA GLY A 141 -20.84 -0.86 -4.64
C GLY A 141 -19.84 -1.13 -3.51
N LEU A 142 -19.00 -0.17 -3.20
CA LEU A 142 -18.01 -0.27 -2.12
C LEU A 142 -18.52 0.36 -0.82
N THR A 143 -18.04 -0.16 0.31
CA THR A 143 -18.23 0.44 1.63
C THR A 143 -16.86 0.70 2.24
N VAL A 144 -16.60 1.93 2.64
CA VAL A 144 -15.40 2.34 3.38
C VAL A 144 -15.74 2.33 4.86
N LEU A 145 -15.10 1.42 5.60
CA LEU A 145 -15.30 1.31 7.04
C LEU A 145 -14.62 2.48 7.77
N ASP A 146 -14.69 2.49 9.09
CA ASP A 146 -14.06 3.57 9.85
C ASP A 146 -12.53 3.46 9.78
N PRO A 147 -11.82 4.60 9.71
CA PRO A 147 -10.37 4.61 9.63
C PRO A 147 -9.74 4.12 10.94
N GLY A 148 -8.58 3.50 10.82
CA GLY A 148 -7.73 3.17 11.95
C GLY A 148 -7.02 4.39 12.53
N ARG A 149 -6.10 4.14 13.47
CA ARG A 149 -5.21 5.17 14.05
C ARG A 149 -3.88 5.27 13.31
N ALA A 150 -3.54 4.23 12.55
CA ALA A 150 -2.33 4.20 11.75
C ALA A 150 -2.46 5.05 10.49
N VAL A 151 -1.37 5.73 10.17
CA VAL A 151 -1.24 6.61 9.00
C VAL A 151 0.01 6.19 8.25
N ASP A 152 -0.10 6.00 6.94
CA ASP A 152 1.05 5.93 6.04
C ASP A 152 0.95 7.04 4.99
N GLN A 153 1.66 8.11 5.24
CA GLN A 153 1.69 9.29 4.37
C GLN A 153 3.13 9.68 4.07
N ASN A 154 3.32 10.49 3.04
CA ASN A 154 4.62 11.09 2.79
C ASN A 154 5.14 11.80 4.03
N ALA A 155 6.43 11.64 4.28
CA ALA A 155 7.13 12.23 5.40
C ALA A 155 8.54 12.66 4.99
N PHE A 156 9.16 13.47 5.82
CA PHE A 156 10.51 13.97 5.57
C PHE A 156 11.42 13.63 6.74
N ALA A 157 12.59 13.10 6.42
CA ALA A 157 13.57 12.69 7.41
C ALA A 157 14.91 13.40 7.21
N VAL A 158 15.61 13.60 8.30
CA VAL A 158 16.99 14.14 8.35
C VAL A 158 17.91 13.15 9.10
N SER A 159 19.23 13.31 9.00
CA SER A 159 20.10 12.50 9.88
C SER A 159 19.89 12.87 11.35
N GLY A 160 19.88 11.88 12.24
CA GLY A 160 19.73 12.10 13.68
C GLY A 160 20.80 13.02 14.25
N THR A 161 22.01 13.02 13.68
CA THR A 161 23.09 13.95 14.04
C THR A 161 22.77 15.38 13.62
N TYR A 162 22.22 15.57 12.41
CA TYR A 162 21.79 16.87 11.93
C TYR A 162 20.64 17.42 12.77
N ALA A 163 19.62 16.58 13.07
CA ALA A 163 18.50 16.94 13.94
C ALA A 163 18.96 17.41 15.31
N ARG A 164 19.82 16.64 15.99
CA ARG A 164 20.36 17.02 17.32
C ARG A 164 21.19 18.30 17.28
N ARG A 165 22.05 18.46 16.28
CA ARG A 165 22.91 19.65 16.14
C ARG A 165 22.10 20.94 16.01
N HIS A 166 20.98 20.88 15.30
CA HIS A 166 20.17 22.06 14.99
C HIS A 166 18.84 22.12 15.77
N GLY A 167 18.61 21.18 16.71
CA GLY A 167 17.41 21.17 17.56
C GLY A 167 16.11 20.85 16.81
N LEU A 168 16.19 20.14 15.68
CA LEU A 168 15.05 19.89 14.80
C LEU A 168 14.21 18.71 15.30
N LYS A 169 12.90 18.90 15.39
CA LYS A 169 11.89 17.88 15.69
C LYS A 169 10.74 17.92 14.69
N THR A 170 10.48 19.07 14.11
CA THR A 170 9.36 19.33 13.20
C THR A 170 9.85 19.96 11.89
N LEU A 171 9.01 19.94 10.87
CA LEU A 171 9.26 20.69 9.64
C LEU A 171 9.20 22.22 9.92
N GLY A 172 8.42 22.63 10.93
CA GLY A 172 8.39 24.02 11.41
C GLY A 172 9.74 24.44 11.95
N ASP A 173 10.39 23.63 12.82
CA ASP A 173 11.73 23.91 13.33
C ASP A 173 12.74 24.09 12.19
N LEU A 174 12.67 23.22 11.15
CA LEU A 174 13.57 23.31 10.01
C LEU A 174 13.36 24.61 9.23
N GLY A 175 12.11 25.03 8.99
CA GLY A 175 11.81 26.29 8.31
C GLY A 175 12.30 27.51 9.11
N GLU A 176 12.07 27.54 10.42
CA GLU A 176 12.48 28.63 11.31
C GLU A 176 14.00 28.71 11.49
N SER A 177 14.70 27.60 11.29
CA SER A 177 16.16 27.55 11.41
C SER A 177 16.90 28.36 10.35
N GLY A 178 16.28 28.67 9.21
CA GLY A 178 16.89 29.32 8.05
C GLY A 178 18.01 28.51 7.39
N LEU A 179 18.12 27.22 7.71
CA LEU A 179 19.10 26.35 7.11
C LEU A 179 18.77 26.08 5.64
N LYS A 180 19.82 26.09 4.82
CA LYS A 180 19.72 25.68 3.42
C LYS A 180 19.79 24.17 3.32
N VAL A 181 18.83 23.57 2.61
CA VAL A 181 18.78 22.11 2.46
C VAL A 181 18.71 21.70 0.99
N ARG A 182 19.34 20.58 0.70
CA ARG A 182 19.09 19.80 -0.51
C ARG A 182 18.15 18.66 -0.13
N LEU A 183 17.16 18.42 -0.97
CA LEU A 183 16.10 17.42 -0.75
C LEU A 183 16.31 16.23 -1.70
N ALA A 184 16.63 15.06 -1.16
CA ALA A 184 16.60 13.81 -1.91
C ALA A 184 15.16 13.31 -2.03
N ALA A 185 14.64 13.21 -3.27
CA ALA A 185 13.24 12.83 -3.53
C ALA A 185 13.09 12.24 -4.96
N GLY A 186 11.85 12.00 -5.40
CA GLY A 186 11.56 11.79 -6.81
C GLY A 186 11.72 13.09 -7.62
N ASP A 187 11.94 12.99 -8.91
CA ASP A 187 12.06 14.14 -9.82
C ASP A 187 10.78 14.98 -9.87
N GLU A 188 9.62 14.35 -9.74
CA GLU A 188 8.32 15.02 -9.67
C GLU A 188 8.12 15.90 -8.44
N CYS A 189 8.94 15.74 -7.40
CA CYS A 189 8.86 16.52 -6.17
C CYS A 189 9.02 18.03 -6.40
N VAL A 190 9.70 18.45 -7.47
CA VAL A 190 9.90 19.86 -7.83
C VAL A 190 8.56 20.57 -8.04
N GLU A 191 7.56 19.85 -8.58
CA GLU A 191 6.25 20.39 -8.97
C GLU A 191 5.10 19.95 -8.05
N ARG A 192 5.31 18.87 -7.27
CA ARG A 192 4.25 18.31 -6.40
C ARG A 192 3.91 19.26 -5.24
N PRO A 193 2.64 19.64 -5.06
CA PRO A 193 2.23 20.59 -4.00
C PRO A 193 2.59 20.14 -2.58
N TYR A 194 2.57 18.82 -2.35
CA TYR A 194 2.89 18.22 -1.04
C TYR A 194 4.38 17.89 -0.88
N CYS A 195 5.25 18.41 -1.76
CA CYS A 195 6.68 18.21 -1.72
C CYS A 195 7.43 19.57 -1.69
N ALA A 196 8.37 19.83 -2.58
CA ALA A 196 9.20 21.05 -2.51
C ALA A 196 8.39 22.36 -2.51
N PRO A 197 7.34 22.55 -3.34
CA PRO A 197 6.51 23.75 -3.26
C PRO A 197 5.87 23.94 -1.88
N GLY A 198 5.18 22.90 -1.36
CA GLY A 198 4.53 22.98 -0.06
C GLY A 198 5.49 23.19 1.10
N LEU A 199 6.67 22.57 1.07
CA LEU A 199 7.71 22.80 2.08
C LEU A 199 8.19 24.25 2.08
N ARG A 200 8.37 24.87 0.92
CA ARG A 200 8.72 26.30 0.81
C ARG A 200 7.60 27.21 1.28
N GLU A 201 6.39 27.00 0.78
CA GLU A 201 5.26 27.89 1.02
C GLU A 201 4.72 27.80 2.45
N ARG A 202 4.55 26.56 2.95
CA ARG A 202 3.91 26.32 4.25
C ARG A 202 4.87 26.41 5.41
N TYR A 203 6.11 25.96 5.21
CA TYR A 203 7.13 25.87 6.23
C TYR A 203 8.24 26.92 6.11
N GLY A 204 8.40 27.55 4.95
CA GLY A 204 9.50 28.50 4.72
C GLY A 204 10.86 27.81 4.59
N ILE A 205 10.91 26.53 4.29
CA ILE A 205 12.17 25.77 4.19
C ILE A 205 12.94 26.21 2.93
N ASP A 206 14.19 26.63 3.09
CA ASP A 206 15.08 27.04 1.98
C ASP A 206 15.63 25.79 1.26
N ILE A 207 14.84 25.24 0.33
CA ILE A 207 15.26 24.12 -0.52
C ILE A 207 16.06 24.64 -1.70
N THR A 208 17.38 24.42 -1.70
CA THR A 208 18.30 24.89 -2.73
C THR A 208 18.30 24.02 -3.98
N ALA A 209 18.02 22.72 -3.84
CA ALA A 209 17.88 21.77 -4.93
C ALA A 209 17.04 20.56 -4.52
N VAL A 210 16.36 19.95 -5.47
CA VAL A 210 15.81 18.57 -5.35
C VAL A 210 16.78 17.65 -6.10
N ASP A 211 17.29 16.65 -5.39
CA ASP A 211 18.17 15.63 -5.94
C ASP A 211 17.35 14.39 -6.29
N PRO A 212 17.22 13.99 -7.57
CA PRO A 212 16.31 12.94 -8.03
C PRO A 212 16.85 11.54 -7.71
N LYS A 213 16.79 11.17 -6.43
CA LYS A 213 17.22 9.87 -5.90
C LYS A 213 16.06 8.91 -5.59
N GLY A 214 14.82 9.30 -5.91
CA GLY A 214 13.60 8.54 -5.62
C GLY A 214 13.09 8.72 -4.19
N VAL A 215 11.84 8.30 -3.96
CA VAL A 215 11.17 8.41 -2.66
C VAL A 215 11.60 7.25 -1.77
N GLY A 216 12.15 7.51 -0.59
CA GLY A 216 12.51 6.51 0.41
C GLY A 216 13.52 5.46 -0.06
N THR A 217 14.22 5.68 -1.18
CA THR A 217 15.18 4.70 -1.70
C THR A 217 16.42 4.61 -0.82
N THR A 218 17.12 3.48 -0.89
CA THR A 218 18.42 3.32 -0.24
C THR A 218 19.41 4.40 -0.67
N GLN A 219 19.39 4.80 -1.95
CA GLN A 219 20.27 5.85 -2.48
C GLN A 219 19.96 7.22 -1.84
N ALA A 220 18.67 7.60 -1.77
CA ALA A 220 18.25 8.84 -1.14
C ALA A 220 18.60 8.89 0.36
N LYS A 221 18.34 7.80 1.09
CA LYS A 221 18.68 7.69 2.52
C LYS A 221 20.17 7.76 2.78
N ARG A 222 20.99 7.11 1.94
CA ARG A 222 22.47 7.19 2.05
C ARG A 222 23.01 8.59 1.78
N ALA A 223 22.43 9.33 0.85
CA ALA A 223 22.84 10.71 0.58
C ALA A 223 22.65 11.59 1.83
N VAL A 224 21.53 11.42 2.55
CA VAL A 224 21.30 12.15 3.81
C VAL A 224 22.18 11.63 4.95
N GLN A 225 22.39 10.32 5.04
CA GLN A 225 23.31 9.72 6.02
C GLN A 225 24.73 10.28 5.87
N ASN A 226 25.20 10.43 4.63
CA ASN A 226 26.54 10.94 4.30
C ASN A 226 26.65 12.48 4.33
N GLY A 227 25.53 13.20 4.45
CA GLY A 227 25.48 14.66 4.45
C GLY A 227 25.57 15.31 3.07
N GLU A 228 25.43 14.54 1.99
CA GLU A 228 25.33 15.03 0.61
C GLU A 228 24.03 15.84 0.43
N ASP A 229 22.93 15.30 0.97
CA ASP A 229 21.64 15.97 1.11
C ASP A 229 21.30 16.12 2.60
N GLN A 230 20.42 17.05 2.96
CA GLN A 230 20.04 17.28 4.35
C GLN A 230 18.68 16.68 4.68
N LEU A 231 17.79 16.56 3.68
CA LEU A 231 16.42 16.12 3.82
C LEU A 231 16.12 15.01 2.82
N VAL A 232 15.33 14.02 3.19
CA VAL A 232 14.83 12.97 2.29
C VAL A 232 13.31 12.89 2.37
N LEU A 233 12.64 12.75 1.22
CA LEU A 233 11.25 12.34 1.14
C LEU A 233 11.13 10.83 1.32
N THR A 234 10.33 10.40 2.27
CA THR A 234 10.03 9.01 2.61
C THR A 234 8.57 8.88 3.04
N THR A 235 8.21 7.84 3.80
CA THR A 235 6.87 7.68 4.40
C THR A 235 6.94 7.58 5.92
N THR A 236 5.80 7.79 6.59
CA THR A 236 5.70 7.71 8.06
C THR A 236 5.94 6.30 8.60
N THR A 237 5.81 5.29 7.77
CA THR A 237 5.98 3.86 8.10
C THR A 237 7.26 3.25 7.54
N ASP A 238 8.21 4.09 7.03
CA ASP A 238 9.48 3.60 6.51
C ASP A 238 10.29 2.87 7.59
N ALA A 239 10.29 1.55 7.50
CA ALA A 239 10.91 0.63 8.45
C ALA A 239 12.44 0.67 8.49
N THR A 240 13.07 1.39 7.58
CA THR A 240 14.52 1.32 7.38
C THR A 240 15.28 2.55 7.87
N LEU A 241 14.57 3.59 8.34
CA LEU A 241 15.19 4.86 8.74
C LEU A 241 16.30 4.70 9.78
N ASP A 242 16.05 3.86 10.79
CA ASP A 242 17.03 3.60 11.86
C ASP A 242 18.34 3.00 11.33
N ALA A 243 18.27 2.13 10.32
CA ALA A 243 19.46 1.53 9.70
C ALA A 243 20.35 2.56 9.00
N PHE A 244 19.79 3.72 8.63
CA PHE A 244 20.52 4.86 8.07
C PHE A 244 20.78 5.97 9.10
N GLY A 245 20.36 5.79 10.36
CA GLY A 245 20.47 6.81 11.40
C GLY A 245 19.65 8.06 11.11
N LEU A 246 18.53 7.91 10.41
CA LEU A 246 17.61 8.99 10.05
C LEU A 246 16.45 9.07 11.04
N VAL A 247 15.90 10.27 11.19
CA VAL A 247 14.73 10.56 12.02
C VAL A 247 13.72 11.40 11.24
N LEU A 248 12.43 11.08 11.39
CA LEU A 248 11.35 11.85 10.81
C LEU A 248 11.24 13.22 11.50
N LEU A 249 10.95 14.25 10.71
CA LEU A 249 10.45 15.53 11.21
C LEU A 249 8.92 15.51 11.19
N ALA A 250 8.30 15.92 12.30
CA ALA A 250 6.84 15.96 12.38
C ALA A 250 6.26 17.02 11.43
N ASP A 251 5.18 16.67 10.72
CA ASP A 251 4.40 17.58 9.85
C ASP A 251 3.42 18.43 10.70
N ASP A 252 3.95 19.34 11.52
CA ASP A 252 3.23 20.11 12.53
C ASP A 252 2.23 21.12 11.93
N LYS A 253 2.44 21.56 10.68
CA LYS A 253 1.49 22.42 9.95
C LYS A 253 0.60 21.66 8.96
N LYS A 254 0.60 20.30 9.01
CA LYS A 254 -0.29 19.43 8.21
C LYS A 254 -0.20 19.71 6.71
N LEU A 255 0.98 19.61 6.14
CA LEU A 255 1.20 19.70 4.69
C LEU A 255 0.63 18.48 3.97
N GLN A 256 0.83 17.29 4.55
CA GLN A 256 0.44 16.05 3.91
C GLN A 256 -1.06 15.77 4.05
N ASN A 257 -1.61 15.01 3.11
CA ASN A 257 -2.99 14.54 3.19
C ASN A 257 -3.15 13.48 4.30
N ALA A 258 -4.37 13.37 4.83
CA ALA A 258 -4.72 12.41 5.87
C ALA A 258 -4.85 10.98 5.29
N ASP A 259 -3.73 10.28 5.13
CA ASP A 259 -3.68 8.95 4.53
C ASP A 259 -3.73 7.84 5.60
N TYR A 260 -4.86 7.82 6.30
CA TYR A 260 -5.18 6.81 7.30
C TYR A 260 -5.49 5.47 6.66
N ILE A 261 -5.05 4.39 7.32
CA ILE A 261 -5.42 3.03 6.92
C ILE A 261 -6.92 2.83 7.11
N VAL A 262 -7.60 2.39 6.04
CA VAL A 262 -9.04 2.13 6.04
C VAL A 262 -9.35 0.78 5.41
N PRO A 263 -10.23 -0.05 6.02
CA PRO A 263 -10.76 -1.22 5.35
C PRO A 263 -11.78 -0.78 4.28
N VAL A 264 -11.61 -1.25 3.06
CA VAL A 264 -12.61 -1.07 2.00
C VAL A 264 -13.16 -2.43 1.61
N VAL A 265 -14.48 -2.54 1.53
CA VAL A 265 -15.16 -3.81 1.31
C VAL A 265 -16.16 -3.74 0.16
N ASN A 266 -16.30 -4.84 -0.58
CA ASN A 266 -17.43 -5.01 -1.49
C ASN A 266 -18.72 -5.07 -0.65
N ARG A 267 -19.64 -4.12 -0.88
CA ARG A 267 -20.86 -3.97 -0.07
C ARG A 267 -21.74 -5.19 -0.09
N ALA A 268 -21.90 -5.82 -1.25
CA ALA A 268 -22.81 -6.94 -1.42
C ALA A 268 -22.28 -8.22 -0.72
N ARG A 269 -20.96 -8.36 -0.58
CA ARG A 269 -20.33 -9.58 -0.07
C ARG A 269 -19.81 -9.47 1.36
N ALA A 270 -19.25 -8.32 1.71
CA ALA A 270 -18.60 -8.08 2.98
C ALA A 270 -19.10 -6.81 3.72
N GLY A 271 -20.22 -6.23 3.28
CA GLY A 271 -20.81 -5.03 3.91
C GLY A 271 -21.55 -5.28 5.22
N GLY A 272 -21.55 -6.51 5.73
CA GLY A 272 -22.22 -6.89 6.97
C GLY A 272 -21.56 -6.33 8.23
N LYS A 273 -22.34 -6.09 9.29
CA LYS A 273 -21.86 -5.58 10.58
C LYS A 273 -20.81 -6.48 11.24
N GLY A 274 -20.81 -7.79 10.94
CA GLY A 274 -19.84 -8.75 11.46
C GLY A 274 -18.44 -8.47 10.96
N VAL A 275 -18.28 -8.16 9.67
CA VAL A 275 -16.99 -7.78 9.05
C VAL A 275 -16.48 -6.48 9.65
N ALA A 276 -17.29 -5.42 9.69
CA ALA A 276 -16.92 -4.15 10.30
C ALA A 276 -16.43 -4.35 11.75
N LYS A 277 -17.22 -5.04 12.58
CA LYS A 277 -16.87 -5.32 13.99
C LYS A 277 -15.56 -6.10 14.14
N ALA A 278 -15.25 -7.02 13.20
CA ALA A 278 -13.99 -7.78 13.25
C ALA A 278 -12.79 -6.89 12.93
N LEU A 279 -12.90 -6.05 11.91
CA LEU A 279 -11.81 -5.18 11.44
C LEU A 279 -11.61 -3.96 12.36
N ASP A 280 -12.67 -3.42 12.96
CA ASP A 280 -12.58 -2.30 13.92
C ASP A 280 -11.72 -2.62 15.15
N LYS A 281 -11.56 -3.90 15.51
CA LYS A 281 -10.64 -4.30 16.58
C LYS A 281 -9.20 -3.87 16.27
N LEU A 282 -8.75 -4.01 15.02
CA LEU A 282 -7.42 -3.57 14.59
C LEU A 282 -7.33 -2.06 14.57
N ASN A 283 -8.35 -1.39 14.01
CA ASN A 283 -8.41 0.07 13.91
C ASN A 283 -8.28 0.75 15.28
N ALA A 284 -8.77 0.12 16.35
CA ALA A 284 -8.69 0.66 17.71
C ALA A 284 -7.26 0.65 18.30
N VAL A 285 -6.38 -0.25 17.84
CA VAL A 285 -5.08 -0.50 18.49
C VAL A 285 -3.87 -0.24 17.61
N LEU A 286 -3.96 -0.46 16.29
CA LEU A 286 -2.84 -0.31 15.38
C LEU A 286 -2.45 1.16 15.27
N THR A 287 -1.22 1.49 15.63
CA THR A 287 -0.64 2.83 15.48
C THR A 287 0.36 2.88 14.31
N THR A 288 0.69 4.08 13.85
CA THR A 288 1.75 4.29 12.84
C THR A 288 3.09 3.70 13.28
N ALA A 289 3.44 3.86 14.57
CA ALA A 289 4.66 3.28 15.13
C ALA A 289 4.63 1.74 15.13
N ASP A 290 3.50 1.13 15.55
CA ASP A 290 3.35 -0.32 15.43
C ASP A 290 3.55 -0.78 13.98
N LEU A 291 2.97 -0.07 13.02
CA LEU A 291 3.04 -0.45 11.60
C LEU A 291 4.47 -0.34 11.04
N ALA A 292 5.21 0.71 11.42
CA ALA A 292 6.62 0.84 11.09
C ALA A 292 7.46 -0.32 11.67
N ASP A 293 7.23 -0.69 12.93
CA ASP A 293 7.92 -1.82 13.58
C ASP A 293 7.59 -3.16 12.90
N LEU A 294 6.33 -3.35 12.49
CA LEU A 294 5.89 -4.56 11.80
C LEU A 294 6.51 -4.66 10.40
N ASN A 295 6.56 -3.55 9.67
CA ASN A 295 7.26 -3.47 8.38
C ASN A 295 8.76 -3.81 8.56
N GLN A 296 9.40 -3.31 9.62
CA GLN A 296 10.80 -3.63 9.93
C GLN A 296 11.02 -5.12 10.15
N GLN A 297 10.11 -5.79 10.86
CA GLN A 297 10.22 -7.23 11.11
C GLN A 297 10.19 -8.05 9.81
N VAL A 298 9.44 -7.62 8.81
CA VAL A 298 9.39 -8.28 7.50
C VAL A 298 10.58 -7.86 6.64
N ASP A 299 10.78 -6.56 6.43
CA ASP A 299 11.75 -6.05 5.45
C ASP A 299 13.20 -6.25 5.90
N SER A 300 13.48 -5.99 7.17
CA SER A 300 14.84 -6.05 7.72
C SER A 300 15.15 -7.41 8.33
N TRP A 301 14.23 -8.01 9.09
CA TRP A 301 14.46 -9.27 9.80
C TRP A 301 13.98 -10.50 9.04
N ARG A 302 13.39 -10.30 7.84
CA ARG A 302 12.96 -11.36 6.93
C ARG A 302 11.96 -12.35 7.53
N ARG A 303 11.17 -11.88 8.49
CA ARG A 303 10.06 -12.67 9.03
C ARG A 303 8.93 -12.75 8.00
N LEU A 304 8.15 -13.83 8.04
CA LEU A 304 6.98 -13.95 7.17
C LEU A 304 5.86 -12.97 7.62
N PRO A 305 5.20 -12.26 6.71
CA PRO A 305 4.10 -11.34 7.04
C PRO A 305 3.01 -12.00 7.89
N GLU A 306 2.66 -13.25 7.62
CA GLU A 306 1.67 -14.00 8.41
C GLU A 306 2.09 -14.18 9.86
N ASP A 307 3.35 -14.55 10.11
CA ASP A 307 3.86 -14.77 11.46
C ASP A 307 3.91 -13.47 12.26
N VAL A 308 4.32 -12.38 11.60
CA VAL A 308 4.36 -11.03 12.20
C VAL A 308 2.95 -10.56 12.54
N ALA A 309 2.01 -10.67 11.61
CA ALA A 309 0.61 -10.30 11.80
C ALA A 309 -0.02 -11.11 12.96
N ARG A 310 0.16 -12.42 12.97
CA ARG A 310 -0.36 -13.31 13.99
C ARG A 310 0.21 -13.01 15.39
N SER A 311 1.53 -12.80 15.48
CA SER A 311 2.18 -12.41 16.73
C SER A 311 1.61 -11.11 17.27
N TYR A 312 1.58 -10.07 16.46
CA TYR A 312 1.03 -8.77 16.84
C TYR A 312 -0.42 -8.86 17.34
N LEU A 313 -1.29 -9.55 16.60
CA LEU A 313 -2.70 -9.67 16.97
C LEU A 313 -2.88 -10.44 18.28
N ARG A 314 -2.06 -11.46 18.55
CA ARG A 314 -2.06 -12.19 19.83
C ARG A 314 -1.56 -11.29 20.97
N ASP A 315 -0.48 -10.57 20.78
CA ASP A 315 0.10 -9.68 21.78
C ASP A 315 -0.86 -8.55 22.17
N LYS A 316 -1.70 -8.10 21.22
CA LYS A 316 -2.79 -7.13 21.48
C LYS A 316 -4.08 -7.79 21.97
N GLY A 317 -4.14 -9.12 22.15
CA GLY A 317 -5.32 -9.84 22.64
C GLY A 317 -6.50 -9.85 21.66
N LEU A 318 -6.24 -9.72 20.34
CA LEU A 318 -7.28 -9.61 19.33
C LEU A 318 -7.69 -10.96 18.72
N LEU A 319 -6.87 -11.99 18.87
CA LEU A 319 -7.21 -13.36 18.47
C LEU A 319 -7.59 -14.18 19.70
N LYS A 320 -8.60 -15.03 19.54
CA LYS A 320 -8.88 -16.10 20.50
C LYS A 320 -7.74 -17.12 20.44
N GLY A 321 -7.27 -17.58 21.56
CA GLY A 321 -6.17 -18.54 21.68
C GLY A 321 -6.47 -19.87 21.00
#